data_5c0bb83fbb904b74ff84a7bf5fcd37f7
#
_entry.id   5c0bb83fbb904b74ff84a7bf5fcd37f7
#
_cell.length_a   1.000
_cell.length_b   1.000
_cell.length_c   1.000
_cell.angle_alpha   90.00
_cell.angle_beta   90.00
_cell.angle_gamma   90.00
#
_symmetry.space_group_name_H-M   'P 1'
#
loop_
_entity.id
_entity.type
_entity.pdbx_description
1 polymer ?
#
loop_
_entity_poly.entity_id
_entity_poly.type
_entity_poly.pdbx_seq_one_letter_code
_entity_poly.pdbx_strand_id
1 'polypeptide(L)'
;MLTQNQIGVLYMVGSVICFSIMDICVKWLDYYPIGQVLFLRFFIGFIPIFFIIPKDKIFSFYKTSRPGLHAFRAVSGALAIIALFFGLRELPLADVVSLTFGGPIFVTIASIIFLSERVGIRRWSAVFLGFLGMLLIVQPAFIDLNYYYITPIVFCIG
;
A
#
# COMPACT_ATOMS: atom_id res chain seq x y z
N MET A 1 -30.06 -11.62 -4.15
CA MET A 1 -28.75 -11.84 -4.81
C MET A 1 -27.96 -10.55 -4.76
N LEU A 2 -26.71 -10.58 -4.29
CA LEU A 2 -25.84 -9.40 -4.27
C LEU A 2 -25.48 -9.00 -5.70
N THR A 3 -25.46 -7.71 -5.99
CA THR A 3 -24.99 -7.20 -7.29
C THR A 3 -23.46 -7.36 -7.38
N GLN A 4 -22.90 -7.43 -8.60
CA GLN A 4 -21.45 -7.52 -8.82
C GLN A 4 -20.68 -6.41 -8.09
N ASN A 5 -21.25 -5.20 -8.02
CA ASN A 5 -20.66 -4.08 -7.31
C ASN A 5 -20.63 -4.30 -5.78
N GLN A 6 -21.68 -4.89 -5.22
CA GLN A 6 -21.73 -5.20 -3.78
C GLN A 6 -20.72 -6.29 -3.39
N ILE A 7 -20.53 -7.28 -4.25
CA ILE A 7 -19.51 -8.31 -4.07
C ILE A 7 -18.10 -7.68 -4.10
N GLY A 8 -17.85 -6.77 -5.05
CA GLY A 8 -16.58 -6.04 -5.11
C GLY A 8 -16.29 -5.23 -3.85
N VAL A 9 -17.30 -4.53 -3.32
CA VAL A 9 -17.17 -3.78 -2.05
C VAL A 9 -16.89 -4.72 -0.89
N LEU A 10 -17.54 -5.88 -0.82
CA LEU A 10 -17.31 -6.87 0.25
C LEU A 10 -15.86 -7.40 0.23
N TYR A 11 -15.33 -7.72 -0.95
CA TYR A 11 -13.92 -8.12 -1.09
C TYR A 11 -12.95 -7.00 -0.70
N MET A 12 -13.26 -5.76 -1.06
CA MET A 12 -12.45 -4.59 -0.68
C MET A 12 -12.42 -4.41 0.85
N VAL A 13 -13.58 -4.47 1.51
CA VAL A 13 -13.65 -4.37 2.97
C VAL A 13 -12.87 -5.51 3.63
N GLY A 14 -13.04 -6.74 3.15
CA GLY A 14 -12.29 -7.90 3.65
C GLY A 14 -10.78 -7.72 3.52
N SER A 15 -10.30 -7.21 2.39
CA SER A 15 -8.87 -6.94 2.17
C SER A 15 -8.34 -5.87 3.11
N VAL A 16 -9.08 -4.79 3.33
CA VAL A 16 -8.69 -3.72 4.27
C VAL A 16 -8.57 -4.25 5.70
N ILE A 17 -9.52 -5.08 6.15
CA ILE A 17 -9.45 -5.73 7.47
C ILE A 17 -8.20 -6.61 7.58
N CYS A 18 -7.89 -7.42 6.57
CA CYS A 18 -6.69 -8.25 6.56
C CYS A 18 -5.40 -7.41 6.61
N PHE A 19 -5.34 -6.31 5.86
CA PHE A 19 -4.20 -5.39 5.92
C PHE A 19 -4.06 -4.73 7.29
N SER A 20 -5.16 -4.30 7.91
CA SER A 20 -5.12 -3.70 9.26
C SER A 20 -4.62 -4.69 10.31
N ILE A 21 -5.06 -5.95 10.25
CA ILE A 21 -4.55 -7.00 11.13
C ILE A 21 -3.05 -7.21 10.90
N MET A 22 -2.62 -7.25 9.65
CA MET A 22 -1.21 -7.37 9.30
C MET A 22 -0.38 -6.23 9.88
N ASP A 23 -0.82 -4.99 9.76
CA ASP A 23 -0.11 -3.81 10.28
C ASP A 23 0.03 -3.86 11.79
N ILE A 24 -1.01 -4.32 12.51
CA ILE A 24 -0.97 -4.56 13.96
C ILE A 24 0.07 -5.65 14.28
N CYS A 25 0.06 -6.76 13.54
CA CYS A 25 1.03 -7.84 13.74
C CYS A 25 2.48 -7.36 13.52
N VAL A 26 2.71 -6.53 12.51
CA VAL A 26 4.02 -5.93 12.25
C VAL A 26 4.46 -5.04 13.41
N LYS A 27 3.56 -4.25 13.97
CA LYS A 27 3.83 -3.41 15.14
C LYS A 27 4.20 -4.24 16.39
N TRP A 28 3.58 -5.39 16.58
CA TRP A 28 3.90 -6.31 17.68
C TRP A 28 5.24 -7.04 17.49
N LEU A 29 5.68 -7.19 16.24
CA LEU A 29 6.96 -7.82 15.90
C LEU A 29 8.16 -6.87 15.98
N ASP A 30 8.04 -5.77 16.71
CA ASP A 30 9.07 -4.72 16.84
C ASP A 30 10.41 -5.24 17.39
N TYR A 31 10.36 -6.34 18.15
CA TYR A 31 11.53 -7.00 18.71
C TYR A 31 12.43 -7.71 17.67
N TYR A 32 11.87 -8.06 16.50
CA TYR A 32 12.61 -8.79 15.46
C TYR A 32 13.23 -7.82 14.44
N PRO A 33 14.41 -8.15 13.86
CA PRO A 33 15.00 -7.36 12.79
C PRO A 33 14.01 -7.18 11.62
N ILE A 34 13.88 -5.96 11.10
CA ILE A 34 12.98 -5.65 9.97
C ILE A 34 13.20 -6.60 8.80
N GLY A 35 14.47 -6.94 8.49
CA GLY A 35 14.81 -7.85 7.41
C GLY A 35 14.18 -9.23 7.54
N GLN A 36 14.09 -9.78 8.76
CA GLN A 36 13.44 -11.08 9.00
C GLN A 36 11.92 -11.00 8.78
N VAL A 37 11.28 -9.94 9.27
CA VAL A 37 9.84 -9.74 9.11
C VAL A 37 9.49 -9.58 7.64
N LEU A 38 10.25 -8.78 6.90
CA LEU A 38 10.08 -8.60 5.45
C LEU A 38 10.33 -9.89 4.68
N PHE A 39 11.40 -10.61 5.00
CA PHE A 39 11.69 -11.89 4.36
C PHE A 39 10.55 -12.89 4.53
N LEU A 40 10.07 -13.09 5.77
CA LEU A 40 8.95 -13.97 6.06
C LEU A 40 7.68 -13.54 5.33
N ARG A 41 7.39 -12.24 5.29
CA ARG A 41 6.24 -11.70 4.57
C ARG A 41 6.28 -12.05 3.09
N PHE A 42 7.40 -11.78 2.42
CA PHE A 42 7.55 -12.09 1.00
C PHE A 42 7.54 -13.59 0.75
N PHE A 43 8.21 -14.37 1.60
CA PHE A 43 8.29 -15.83 1.47
C PHE A 43 6.89 -16.48 1.63
N ILE A 44 6.16 -16.12 2.68
CA ILE A 44 4.80 -16.62 2.90
C ILE A 44 3.85 -16.14 1.79
N GLY A 45 3.98 -14.90 1.35
CA GLY A 45 3.21 -14.35 0.25
C GLY A 45 3.47 -15.04 -1.10
N PHE A 46 4.61 -15.71 -1.24
CA PHE A 46 4.94 -16.48 -2.44
C PHE A 46 4.22 -17.83 -2.50
N ILE A 47 3.86 -18.39 -1.35
CA ILE A 47 3.23 -19.73 -1.27
C ILE A 47 1.90 -19.80 -2.04
N PRO A 48 0.92 -18.88 -1.87
CA PRO A 48 -0.35 -18.93 -2.60
C PRO A 48 -0.18 -18.86 -4.12
N ILE A 49 0.89 -18.22 -4.60
CA ILE A 49 1.16 -18.07 -6.02
C ILE A 49 1.32 -19.44 -6.69
N PHE A 50 1.99 -20.39 -6.01
CA PHE A 50 2.15 -21.74 -6.53
C PHE A 50 0.83 -22.54 -6.64
N PHE A 51 -0.15 -22.21 -5.80
CA PHE A 51 -1.48 -22.86 -5.83
C PHE A 51 -2.41 -22.21 -6.86
N ILE A 52 -2.24 -20.94 -7.15
CA ILE A 52 -3.12 -20.17 -8.04
C ILE A 52 -2.69 -20.30 -9.50
N ILE A 53 -1.37 -20.43 -9.76
CA ILE A 53 -0.85 -20.51 -11.13
C ILE A 53 -1.10 -21.91 -11.70
N PRO A 54 -1.80 -22.03 -12.84
CA PRO A 54 -1.92 -23.29 -13.57
C PRO A 54 -0.53 -23.81 -13.97
N LYS A 55 -0.29 -25.10 -13.74
CA LYS A 55 1.03 -25.74 -13.99
C LYS A 55 1.53 -25.53 -15.42
N ASP A 56 0.62 -25.47 -16.38
CA ASP A 56 0.92 -25.27 -17.80
C ASP A 56 1.46 -23.87 -18.13
N LYS A 57 1.24 -22.89 -17.24
CA LYS A 57 1.65 -21.49 -17.45
C LYS A 57 2.87 -21.08 -16.62
N ILE A 58 3.40 -21.93 -15.75
CA ILE A 58 4.55 -21.62 -14.90
C ILE A 58 5.76 -21.20 -15.76
N PHE A 59 6.02 -21.87 -16.88
CA PHE A 59 7.10 -21.53 -17.80
C PHE A 59 6.79 -20.33 -18.72
N SER A 60 5.52 -19.95 -18.88
CA SER A 60 5.12 -18.79 -19.67
C SER A 60 5.21 -17.48 -18.89
N PHE A 61 5.28 -17.53 -17.57
CA PHE A 61 5.40 -16.38 -16.68
C PHE A 61 6.70 -15.58 -16.89
N TYR A 62 7.73 -16.23 -17.43
CA TYR A 62 9.03 -15.63 -17.75
C TYR A 62 9.03 -14.75 -19.01
N LYS A 63 8.03 -14.90 -19.89
CA LYS A 63 7.98 -14.17 -21.15
C LYS A 63 7.28 -12.83 -20.93
N THR A 64 8.04 -11.82 -20.54
CA THR A 64 7.57 -10.44 -20.54
C THR A 64 8.21 -9.67 -21.69
N SER A 65 7.43 -8.84 -22.37
CA SER A 65 7.91 -7.98 -23.46
C SER A 65 8.69 -6.75 -22.96
N ARG A 66 8.62 -6.44 -21.66
CA ARG A 66 9.27 -5.26 -21.06
C ARG A 66 9.87 -5.57 -19.69
N PRO A 67 10.97 -6.36 -19.61
CA PRO A 67 11.55 -6.81 -18.36
C PRO A 67 12.05 -5.63 -17.49
N GLY A 68 12.56 -4.57 -18.08
CA GLY A 68 13.05 -3.39 -17.37
C GLY A 68 11.96 -2.66 -16.58
N LEU A 69 10.75 -2.51 -17.15
CA LEU A 69 9.62 -1.91 -16.44
C LEU A 69 9.14 -2.78 -15.27
N HIS A 70 9.14 -4.11 -15.45
CA HIS A 70 8.79 -5.02 -14.36
C HIS A 70 9.81 -5.00 -13.23
N ALA A 71 11.10 -4.95 -13.56
CA ALA A 71 12.18 -4.83 -12.58
C ALA A 71 12.07 -3.50 -11.81
N PHE A 72 11.88 -2.39 -12.52
CA PHE A 72 11.70 -1.08 -11.90
C PHE A 72 10.51 -1.07 -10.94
N ARG A 73 9.34 -1.58 -11.37
CA ARG A 73 8.17 -1.70 -10.51
C ARG A 73 8.41 -2.58 -9.28
N ALA A 74 9.12 -3.71 -9.44
CA ALA A 74 9.41 -4.61 -8.33
C ALA A 74 10.35 -3.95 -7.31
N VAL A 75 11.37 -3.24 -7.78
CA VAL A 75 12.32 -2.53 -6.90
C VAL A 75 11.64 -1.36 -6.20
N SER A 76 10.89 -0.51 -6.92
CA SER A 76 10.17 0.62 -6.31
C SER A 76 9.15 0.15 -5.28
N GLY A 77 8.35 -0.87 -5.59
CA GLY A 77 7.39 -1.44 -4.65
C GLY A 77 8.06 -2.09 -3.43
N ALA A 78 9.21 -2.75 -3.60
CA ALA A 78 9.95 -3.30 -2.47
C ALA A 78 10.49 -2.18 -1.55
N LEU A 79 11.07 -1.13 -2.12
CA LEU A 79 11.54 0.03 -1.36
C LEU A 79 10.39 0.74 -0.63
N ALA A 80 9.24 0.89 -1.29
CA ALA A 80 8.05 1.47 -0.67
C ALA A 80 7.58 0.66 0.55
N ILE A 81 7.52 -0.67 0.44
CA ILE A 81 7.16 -1.54 1.56
C ILE A 81 8.18 -1.46 2.69
N ILE A 82 9.46 -1.43 2.38
CA ILE A 82 10.53 -1.26 3.37
C ILE A 82 10.32 0.07 4.11
N ALA A 83 10.10 1.15 3.40
CA ALA A 83 9.84 2.46 4.00
C ALA A 83 8.61 2.44 4.91
N LEU A 84 7.50 1.82 4.48
CA LEU A 84 6.30 1.66 5.30
C LEU A 84 6.59 0.94 6.61
N PHE A 85 7.36 -0.15 6.57
CA PHE A 85 7.68 -0.94 7.76
C PHE A 85 8.57 -0.18 8.74
N PHE A 86 9.49 0.65 8.26
CA PHE A 86 10.23 1.57 9.12
C PHE A 86 9.28 2.57 9.79
N GLY A 87 8.32 3.14 9.04
CA GLY A 87 7.30 4.01 9.61
C GLY A 87 6.45 3.33 10.69
N LEU A 88 5.99 2.10 10.45
CA LEU A 88 5.18 1.33 11.40
C LEU A 88 5.92 1.03 12.70
N ARG A 89 7.24 0.95 12.68
CA ARG A 89 8.04 0.76 13.89
C ARG A 89 8.16 2.04 14.73
N GLU A 90 8.57 3.11 14.09
CA GLU A 90 9.02 4.33 14.77
C GLU A 90 7.86 5.28 15.08
N LEU A 91 6.74 5.18 14.36
CA LEU A 91 5.60 6.07 14.49
C LEU A 91 4.37 5.36 15.10
N PRO A 92 3.43 6.11 15.67
CA PRO A 92 2.12 5.59 16.04
C PRO A 92 1.42 4.97 14.82
N LEU A 93 0.81 3.80 15.03
CA LEU A 93 0.11 3.08 13.94
C LEU A 93 -0.95 3.94 13.24
N ALA A 94 -1.69 4.74 14.02
CA ALA A 94 -2.72 5.63 13.49
C ALA A 94 -2.16 6.68 12.52
N ASP A 95 -0.99 7.23 12.81
CA ASP A 95 -0.34 8.24 11.98
C ASP A 95 0.14 7.63 10.66
N VAL A 96 0.82 6.48 10.73
CA VAL A 96 1.31 5.78 9.54
C VAL A 96 0.17 5.40 8.62
N VAL A 97 -0.86 4.75 9.16
CA VAL A 97 -2.04 4.34 8.37
C VAL A 97 -2.74 5.55 7.78
N SER A 98 -2.91 6.63 8.56
CA SER A 98 -3.55 7.85 8.07
C SER A 98 -2.75 8.48 6.92
N LEU A 99 -1.44 8.56 7.02
CA LEU A 99 -0.59 9.10 5.96
C LEU A 99 -0.62 8.25 4.69
N THR A 100 -0.76 6.92 4.80
CA THR A 100 -0.91 6.06 3.62
C THR A 100 -2.21 6.31 2.84
N PHE A 101 -3.24 6.88 3.48
CA PHE A 101 -4.43 7.37 2.76
C PHE A 101 -4.14 8.56 1.84
N GLY A 102 -2.96 9.17 1.92
CA GLY A 102 -2.45 10.09 0.89
C GLY A 102 -2.21 9.43 -0.48
N GLY A 103 -2.04 8.10 -0.53
CA GLY A 103 -1.79 7.35 -1.77
C GLY A 103 -2.83 7.63 -2.88
N PRO A 104 -4.15 7.58 -2.64
CA PRO A 104 -5.16 7.94 -3.63
C PRO A 104 -5.01 9.36 -4.20
N ILE A 105 -4.46 10.30 -3.44
CA ILE A 105 -4.18 11.66 -3.90
C ILE A 105 -3.07 11.62 -4.94
N PHE A 106 -1.94 10.98 -4.62
CA PHE A 106 -0.80 10.82 -5.52
C PHE A 106 -1.20 10.10 -6.81
N VAL A 107 -1.96 8.99 -6.70
CA VAL A 107 -2.48 8.27 -7.86
C VAL A 107 -3.40 9.14 -8.72
N THR A 108 -4.27 9.94 -8.10
CA THR A 108 -5.17 10.83 -8.84
C THR A 108 -4.40 11.93 -9.57
N ILE A 109 -3.41 12.55 -8.92
CA ILE A 109 -2.55 13.55 -9.55
C ILE A 109 -1.72 12.92 -10.68
N ALA A 110 -1.13 11.75 -10.44
CA ALA A 110 -0.35 11.03 -11.44
C ALA A 110 -1.22 10.66 -12.67
N SER A 111 -2.47 10.21 -12.45
CA SER A 111 -3.38 9.88 -13.57
C SER A 111 -3.70 11.09 -14.44
N ILE A 112 -3.83 12.28 -13.86
CA ILE A 112 -4.06 13.52 -14.63
C ILE A 112 -2.82 13.88 -15.45
N ILE A 113 -1.63 13.80 -14.82
CA ILE A 113 -0.38 14.26 -15.45
C ILE A 113 0.07 13.27 -16.53
N PHE A 114 0.09 11.97 -16.24
CA PHE A 114 0.67 10.95 -17.13
C PHE A 114 -0.34 10.36 -18.11
N LEU A 115 -1.60 10.23 -17.69
CA LEU A 115 -2.64 9.62 -18.52
C LEU A 115 -3.58 10.66 -19.15
N SER A 116 -3.44 11.95 -18.80
CA SER A 116 -4.36 13.02 -19.24
C SER A 116 -5.84 12.69 -18.95
N GLU A 117 -6.10 11.93 -17.88
CA GLU A 117 -7.44 11.48 -17.52
C GLU A 117 -8.25 12.65 -16.94
N ARG A 118 -9.50 12.79 -17.37
CA ARG A 118 -10.41 13.79 -16.79
C ARG A 118 -11.04 13.25 -15.52
N VAL A 119 -10.55 13.67 -14.39
CA VAL A 119 -11.06 13.26 -13.07
C VAL A 119 -12.32 14.06 -12.75
N GLY A 120 -13.45 13.36 -12.58
CA GLY A 120 -14.72 13.98 -12.23
C GLY A 120 -14.76 14.54 -10.80
N ILE A 121 -15.64 15.51 -10.56
CA ILE A 121 -15.81 16.20 -9.28
C ILE A 121 -16.07 15.22 -8.10
N ARG A 122 -16.78 14.13 -8.35
CA ARG A 122 -17.05 13.09 -7.33
C ARG A 122 -15.77 12.42 -6.81
N ARG A 123 -14.81 12.17 -7.69
CA ARG A 123 -13.52 11.58 -7.30
C ARG A 123 -12.68 12.58 -6.51
N TRP A 124 -12.68 13.84 -6.93
CA TRP A 124 -12.01 14.92 -6.23
C TRP A 124 -12.61 15.16 -4.84
N SER A 125 -13.93 15.17 -4.70
CA SER A 125 -14.56 15.35 -3.38
C SER A 125 -14.25 14.20 -2.43
N ALA A 126 -14.23 12.95 -2.91
CA ALA A 126 -13.89 11.80 -2.09
C ALA A 126 -12.42 11.85 -1.60
N VAL A 127 -11.50 12.21 -2.51
CA VAL A 127 -10.06 12.38 -2.18
C VAL A 127 -9.88 13.50 -1.17
N PHE A 128 -10.55 14.65 -1.35
CA PHE A 128 -10.47 15.78 -0.44
C PHE A 128 -11.01 15.47 0.96
N LEU A 129 -12.15 14.78 1.05
CA LEU A 129 -12.72 14.33 2.33
C LEU A 129 -11.80 13.33 3.04
N GLY A 130 -11.22 12.39 2.30
CA GLY A 130 -10.23 11.46 2.86
C GLY A 130 -8.99 12.17 3.38
N PHE A 131 -8.51 13.19 2.66
CA PHE A 131 -7.38 14.01 3.08
C PHE A 131 -7.67 14.82 4.36
N LEU A 132 -8.85 15.42 4.45
CA LEU A 132 -9.27 16.11 5.67
C LEU A 132 -9.35 15.15 6.87
N GLY A 133 -9.90 13.94 6.67
CA GLY A 133 -9.91 12.92 7.71
C GLY A 133 -8.50 12.53 8.18
N MET A 134 -7.58 12.36 7.24
CA MET A 134 -6.17 12.11 7.55
C MET A 134 -5.56 13.24 8.38
N LEU A 135 -5.75 14.50 7.99
CA LEU A 135 -5.22 15.65 8.71
C LEU A 135 -5.74 15.74 10.15
N LEU A 136 -7.02 15.41 10.37
CA LEU A 136 -7.61 15.40 11.70
C LEU A 136 -7.00 14.33 12.62
N ILE A 137 -6.60 13.19 12.05
CA ILE A 137 -5.98 12.10 12.82
C ILE A 137 -4.52 12.44 13.15
N VAL A 138 -3.77 12.95 12.20
CA VAL A 138 -2.32 13.25 12.34
C VAL A 138 -2.07 14.57 13.07
N GLN A 139 -3.10 15.39 13.32
CA GLN A 139 -2.99 16.70 13.95
C GLN A 139 -2.10 16.76 15.21
N PRO A 140 -2.12 15.79 16.15
CA PRO A 140 -1.24 15.80 17.31
C PRO A 140 0.24 15.60 16.98
N ALA A 141 0.53 14.90 15.90
CA ALA A 141 1.88 14.49 15.51
C ALA A 141 2.68 15.62 14.82
N PHE A 142 2.01 16.65 14.31
CA PHE A 142 2.72 17.84 13.76
C PHE A 142 3.48 18.66 14.83
N ILE A 143 3.26 18.37 16.12
CA ILE A 143 3.94 19.07 17.21
C ILE A 143 5.37 18.56 17.38
N ASP A 144 5.61 17.27 17.12
CA ASP A 144 6.93 16.63 17.16
C ASP A 144 7.27 16.01 15.79
N LEU A 145 7.62 16.85 14.81
CA LEU A 145 8.03 16.41 13.48
C LEU A 145 9.29 15.54 13.55
N ASN A 146 9.07 14.23 13.53
CA ASN A 146 10.15 13.26 13.43
C ASN A 146 10.44 12.95 11.95
N TYR A 147 11.70 12.79 11.60
CA TYR A 147 12.18 12.41 10.27
C TYR A 147 11.43 11.20 9.67
N TYR A 148 10.97 10.28 10.51
CA TYR A 148 10.25 9.07 10.08
C TYR A 148 8.89 9.33 9.42
N TYR A 149 8.30 10.52 9.54
CA TYR A 149 7.05 10.87 8.83
C TYR A 149 7.20 10.91 7.30
N ILE A 150 8.43 10.92 6.80
CA ILE A 150 8.70 10.81 5.35
C ILE A 150 8.42 9.38 4.85
N THR A 151 8.55 8.36 5.69
CA THR A 151 8.48 6.96 5.24
C THR A 151 7.10 6.53 4.68
N PRO A 152 5.94 6.87 5.27
CA PRO A 152 4.65 6.59 4.67
C PRO A 152 4.40 7.38 3.37
N ILE A 153 4.99 8.57 3.25
CA ILE A 153 4.88 9.38 2.03
C ILE A 153 5.65 8.71 0.89
N VAL A 154 6.85 8.22 1.16
CA VAL A 154 7.63 7.43 0.19
C VAL A 154 6.86 6.19 -0.26
N PHE A 155 6.18 5.52 0.66
CA PHE A 155 5.29 4.39 0.33
C PHE A 155 4.16 4.79 -0.63
N CYS A 156 3.58 5.98 -0.49
CA CYS A 156 2.51 6.45 -1.37
C CYS A 156 2.96 6.74 -2.82
N ILE A 157 4.27 6.94 -3.03
CA ILE A 157 4.83 7.29 -4.35
C ILE A 157 5.34 6.05 -5.09
N GLY A 158 5.74 4.97 -4.39
CA GLY A 158 6.31 3.74 -4.96
C GLY A 158 5.29 2.71 -5.34
#